data_8cb0c29dd4b4afdfeeedaa7101787bfa
#
_entry.id   8cb0c29dd4b4afdfeeedaa7101787bfa
#
_cell.length_a   1.000
_cell.length_b   1.000
_cell.length_c   1.000
_cell.angle_alpha   90.00
_cell.angle_beta   90.00
_cell.angle_gamma   90.00
#
_symmetry.space_group_name_H-M   'P 1'
#
loop_
_entity.id
_entity.type
_entity.pdbx_description
1 polymer ?
#
loop_
_entity_poly.entity_id
_entity_poly.type
_entity_poly.pdbx_seq_one_letter_code
_entity_poly.pdbx_strand_id
1 'polypeptide(L)'
;SKYYRIQMLKSSCLAGIAISITKTALAHSISYPFTTNFNLAHGVACSFTLPSLLTFNSQEDDGRLEKLAEDLEFPNVYELSVNLKNLLISFGIPDLLKLHLPKDINEIFLLSNSMNNPERSKNNIREVNLQDIEELLYESLTNLNFIFD
;
A
#
# COMPACT_ATOMS: atom_id res chain seq x y z
N SER A 1 0.14 8.25 24.50
CA SER A 1 -0.73 8.17 25.69
C SER A 1 -1.54 6.87 25.69
N LYS A 2 -2.08 6.47 26.87
CA LYS A 2 -2.95 5.27 27.00
C LYS A 2 -4.19 5.38 26.12
N TYR A 3 -4.76 6.57 25.97
CA TYR A 3 -5.93 6.82 25.14
C TYR A 3 -5.66 6.41 23.67
N TYR A 4 -4.59 6.91 23.05
CA TYR A 4 -4.29 6.60 21.64
C TYR A 4 -3.96 5.12 21.44
N ARG A 5 -3.31 4.47 22.39
CA ARG A 5 -3.09 3.01 22.34
C ARG A 5 -4.40 2.22 22.30
N ILE A 6 -5.39 2.62 23.10
CA ILE A 6 -6.72 2.00 23.12
C ILE A 6 -7.42 2.23 21.77
N GLN A 7 -7.36 3.43 21.18
CA GLN A 7 -7.95 3.69 19.88
C GLN A 7 -7.29 2.85 18.78
N MET A 8 -5.97 2.74 18.77
CA MET A 8 -5.24 1.88 17.82
C MET A 8 -5.62 0.40 17.97
N LEU A 9 -5.77 -0.12 19.18
CA LEU A 9 -6.23 -1.50 19.40
C LEU A 9 -7.67 -1.71 18.88
N LYS A 10 -8.57 -0.77 19.09
CA LYS A 10 -9.93 -0.82 18.54
C LYS A 10 -9.89 -0.84 17.00
N SER A 11 -9.13 0.06 16.39
CA SER A 11 -8.99 0.12 14.93
C SER A 11 -8.41 -1.18 14.37
N SER A 12 -7.38 -1.73 15.02
CA SER A 12 -6.79 -3.02 14.63
C SER A 12 -7.79 -4.17 14.73
N CYS A 13 -8.60 -4.20 15.80
CA CYS A 13 -9.65 -5.21 15.97
C CYS A 13 -10.70 -5.12 14.85
N LEU A 14 -11.21 -3.91 14.57
CA LEU A 14 -12.17 -3.69 13.49
C LEU A 14 -11.62 -4.05 12.12
N ALA A 15 -10.35 -3.68 11.84
CA ALA A 15 -9.67 -4.07 10.61
C ALA A 15 -9.52 -5.60 10.49
N GLY A 16 -9.21 -6.29 11.60
CA GLY A 16 -9.15 -7.75 11.64
C GLY A 16 -10.49 -8.41 11.33
N ILE A 17 -11.58 -7.88 11.87
CA ILE A 17 -12.95 -8.34 11.55
C ILE A 17 -13.24 -8.11 10.06
N ALA A 18 -12.94 -6.94 9.52
CA ALA A 18 -13.15 -6.63 8.11
C ALA A 18 -12.37 -7.61 7.20
N ILE A 19 -11.08 -7.83 7.46
CA ILE A 19 -10.23 -8.75 6.69
C ILE A 19 -10.76 -10.20 6.74
N SER A 20 -11.33 -10.62 7.87
CA SER A 20 -11.89 -11.98 7.99
C SER A 20 -13.06 -12.23 7.04
N ILE A 21 -13.77 -11.17 6.64
CA ILE A 21 -14.91 -11.20 5.71
C ILE A 21 -14.47 -10.91 4.27
N THR A 22 -13.74 -9.80 4.07
CA THR A 22 -13.39 -9.28 2.73
C THR A 22 -12.14 -9.92 2.15
N LYS A 23 -11.31 -10.57 2.99
CA LYS A 23 -9.96 -11.03 2.66
C LYS A 23 -9.01 -9.85 2.35
N THR A 24 -7.85 -10.17 1.81
CA THR A 24 -6.83 -9.17 1.43
C THR A 24 -6.83 -8.93 -0.08
N ALA A 25 -6.27 -7.80 -0.50
CA ALA A 25 -6.16 -7.40 -1.90
C ALA A 25 -4.69 -7.20 -2.32
N LEU A 26 -4.45 -6.44 -3.37
CA LEU A 26 -3.16 -6.26 -4.03
C LEU A 26 -2.05 -5.75 -3.09
N ALA A 27 -2.32 -4.81 -2.19
CA ALA A 27 -1.32 -4.32 -1.24
C ALA A 27 -0.67 -5.45 -0.43
N HIS A 28 -1.47 -6.42 0.02
CA HIS A 28 -0.95 -7.60 0.70
C HIS A 28 -0.21 -8.56 -0.24
N SER A 29 -0.68 -8.71 -1.47
CA SER A 29 0.03 -9.53 -2.46
C SER A 29 1.45 -9.01 -2.69
N ILE A 30 1.58 -7.70 -2.89
CA ILE A 30 2.87 -7.01 -3.06
C ILE A 30 3.73 -7.13 -1.79
N SER A 31 3.15 -7.05 -0.60
CA SER A 31 3.91 -6.97 0.66
C SER A 31 4.73 -8.20 1.00
N TYR A 32 4.32 -9.39 0.58
CA TYR A 32 4.98 -10.64 0.98
C TYR A 32 6.44 -10.72 0.54
N PRO A 33 6.79 -10.49 -0.74
CA PRO A 33 8.19 -10.49 -1.16
C PRO A 33 9.03 -9.45 -0.42
N PHE A 34 8.49 -8.28 -0.10
CA PHE A 34 9.20 -7.26 0.69
C PHE A 34 9.50 -7.73 2.11
N THR A 35 8.56 -8.42 2.73
CA THR A 35 8.76 -8.98 4.07
C THR A 35 9.77 -10.13 4.05
N THR A 36 9.68 -11.03 3.08
CA THR A 36 10.50 -12.25 3.05
C THR A 36 11.90 -12.04 2.51
N ASN A 37 12.10 -11.19 1.50
CA ASN A 37 13.39 -11.02 0.85
C ASN A 37 14.18 -9.81 1.43
N PHE A 38 13.49 -8.76 1.84
CA PHE A 38 14.14 -7.54 2.33
C PHE A 38 13.95 -7.30 3.83
N ASN A 39 13.33 -8.25 4.54
CA ASN A 39 13.09 -8.15 5.98
C ASN A 39 12.37 -6.84 6.38
N LEU A 40 11.54 -6.32 5.49
CA LEU A 40 10.73 -5.13 5.77
C LEU A 40 9.57 -5.53 6.69
N ALA A 41 9.34 -4.76 7.76
CA ALA A 41 8.22 -5.02 8.66
C ALA A 41 6.89 -5.10 7.88
N HIS A 42 6.09 -6.15 8.11
CA HIS A 42 4.90 -6.45 7.29
C HIS A 42 3.92 -5.29 7.18
N GLY A 43 3.67 -4.57 8.28
CA GLY A 43 2.79 -3.39 8.26
C GLY A 43 3.33 -2.28 7.35
N VAL A 44 4.65 -2.07 7.30
CA VAL A 44 5.30 -1.13 6.38
C VAL A 44 5.16 -1.62 4.94
N ALA A 45 5.45 -2.90 4.72
CA ALA A 45 5.34 -3.53 3.39
C ALA A 45 3.92 -3.47 2.82
N CYS A 46 2.87 -3.55 3.66
CA CYS A 46 1.48 -3.41 3.23
C CYS A 46 1.06 -1.95 3.00
N SER A 47 1.73 -0.98 3.62
CA SER A 47 1.24 0.40 3.64
C SER A 47 1.92 1.31 2.61
N PHE A 48 3.18 1.06 2.23
CA PHE A 48 3.93 2.00 1.41
C PHE A 48 3.36 2.17 -0.02
N THR A 49 2.65 1.17 -0.53
CA THR A 49 2.00 1.23 -1.85
C THR A 49 0.59 1.84 -1.82
N LEU A 50 -0.01 2.02 -0.64
CA LEU A 50 -1.42 2.45 -0.54
C LEU A 50 -1.72 3.79 -1.23
N PRO A 51 -0.87 4.84 -1.14
CA PRO A 51 -1.13 6.09 -1.84
C PRO A 51 -1.26 5.90 -3.36
N SER A 52 -0.31 5.21 -3.98
CA SER A 52 -0.33 4.94 -5.43
C SER A 52 -1.45 3.98 -5.81
N LEU A 53 -1.76 2.99 -4.95
CA LEU A 53 -2.91 2.10 -5.16
C LEU A 53 -4.25 2.82 -5.15
N LEU A 54 -4.44 3.82 -4.31
CA LEU A 54 -5.65 4.65 -4.33
C LEU A 54 -5.80 5.35 -5.68
N THR A 55 -4.74 5.97 -6.18
CA THR A 55 -4.72 6.65 -7.49
C THR A 55 -4.91 5.66 -8.64
N PHE A 56 -4.26 4.51 -8.59
CA PHE A 56 -4.39 3.45 -9.59
C PHE A 56 -5.84 2.93 -9.67
N ASN A 57 -6.43 2.61 -8.54
CA ASN A 57 -7.78 2.06 -8.47
C ASN A 57 -8.87 3.10 -8.76
N SER A 58 -8.62 4.40 -8.53
CA SER A 58 -9.59 5.46 -8.80
C SER A 58 -9.93 5.61 -10.28
N GLN A 59 -9.10 5.09 -11.17
CA GLN A 59 -9.34 5.12 -12.63
C GLN A 59 -10.49 4.19 -13.04
N GLU A 60 -10.81 3.18 -12.23
CA GLU A 60 -11.90 2.22 -12.46
C GLU A 60 -12.79 2.09 -11.21
N ASP A 61 -12.89 3.17 -10.40
CA ASP A 61 -13.67 3.14 -9.17
C ASP A 61 -15.18 2.96 -9.45
N ASP A 62 -15.77 2.05 -8.71
CA ASP A 62 -17.22 1.80 -8.72
C ASP A 62 -17.99 2.62 -7.66
N GLY A 63 -17.36 3.66 -7.13
CA GLY A 63 -17.88 4.57 -6.12
C GLY A 63 -17.43 4.24 -4.70
N ARG A 64 -16.73 3.13 -4.49
CA ARG A 64 -16.26 2.74 -3.14
C ARG A 64 -15.14 3.64 -2.62
N LEU A 65 -14.23 4.07 -3.49
CA LEU A 65 -13.11 4.93 -3.09
C LEU A 65 -13.55 6.37 -2.88
N GLU A 66 -14.44 6.89 -3.73
CA GLU A 66 -15.01 8.21 -3.51
C GLU A 66 -15.83 8.24 -2.21
N LYS A 67 -16.60 7.18 -1.94
CA LYS A 67 -17.32 7.04 -0.67
C LYS A 67 -16.36 6.96 0.53
N LEU A 68 -15.24 6.26 0.41
CA LEU A 68 -14.20 6.21 1.44
C LEU A 68 -13.60 7.59 1.69
N ALA A 69 -13.29 8.35 0.63
CA ALA A 69 -12.77 9.71 0.76
C ALA A 69 -13.77 10.62 1.49
N GLU A 70 -15.05 10.57 1.09
CA GLU A 70 -16.13 11.31 1.75
C GLU A 70 -16.26 10.96 3.25
N ASP A 71 -16.28 9.67 3.58
CA ASP A 71 -16.40 9.19 4.96
C ASP A 71 -15.21 9.59 5.85
N LEU A 72 -14.05 9.82 5.23
CA LEU A 72 -12.84 10.33 5.88
C LEU A 72 -12.69 11.85 5.79
N GLU A 73 -13.73 12.56 5.32
CA GLU A 73 -13.79 14.02 5.19
C GLU A 73 -12.75 14.59 4.21
N PHE A 74 -12.36 13.82 3.18
CA PHE A 74 -11.53 14.30 2.08
C PHE A 74 -12.38 14.70 0.86
N PRO A 75 -11.97 15.75 0.11
CA PRO A 75 -12.71 16.21 -1.07
C PRO A 75 -12.84 15.16 -2.19
N ASN A 76 -11.85 14.28 -2.33
CA ASN A 76 -11.76 13.22 -3.34
C ASN A 76 -10.65 12.22 -2.99
N VAL A 77 -10.57 11.14 -3.78
CA VAL A 77 -9.56 10.07 -3.60
C VAL A 77 -8.13 10.58 -3.76
N TYR A 78 -7.89 11.56 -4.63
CA TYR A 78 -6.56 12.13 -4.82
C TYR A 78 -6.05 12.83 -3.54
N GLU A 79 -6.87 13.68 -2.93
CA GLU A 79 -6.51 14.36 -1.67
C GLU A 79 -6.30 13.36 -0.53
N LEU A 80 -7.09 12.30 -0.47
CA LEU A 80 -6.88 11.18 0.46
C LEU A 80 -5.52 10.52 0.23
N SER A 81 -5.17 10.23 -1.03
CA SER A 81 -3.88 9.64 -1.42
C SER A 81 -2.70 10.53 -1.00
N VAL A 82 -2.78 11.85 -1.29
CA VAL A 82 -1.75 12.82 -0.89
C VAL A 82 -1.59 12.88 0.62
N ASN A 83 -2.70 12.90 1.36
CA ASN A 83 -2.67 12.92 2.82
C ASN A 83 -2.02 11.64 3.38
N LEU A 84 -2.40 10.48 2.86
CA LEU A 84 -1.82 9.20 3.27
C LEU A 84 -0.31 9.14 2.98
N LYS A 85 0.14 9.62 1.81
CA LYS A 85 1.56 9.76 1.49
C LYS A 85 2.29 10.61 2.53
N ASN A 86 1.77 11.80 2.85
CA ASN A 86 2.37 12.69 3.82
C ASN A 86 2.42 12.06 5.22
N LEU A 87 1.40 11.30 5.60
CA LEU A 87 1.38 10.55 6.84
C LEU A 87 2.50 9.49 6.89
N LEU A 88 2.69 8.72 5.83
CA LEU A 88 3.76 7.73 5.73
C LEU A 88 5.15 8.39 5.81
N ILE A 89 5.34 9.54 5.16
CA ILE A 89 6.57 10.33 5.27
C ILE A 89 6.79 10.78 6.72
N SER A 90 5.75 11.28 7.39
CA SER A 90 5.85 11.74 8.79
C SER A 90 6.19 10.62 9.78
N PHE A 91 5.88 9.37 9.44
CA PHE A 91 6.24 8.19 10.22
C PHE A 91 7.64 7.66 9.93
N GLY A 92 8.41 8.31 9.05
CA GLY A 92 9.76 7.87 8.69
C GLY A 92 9.80 6.63 7.81
N ILE A 93 8.71 6.31 7.11
CA ILE A 93 8.67 5.15 6.18
C ILE A 93 9.75 5.26 5.09
N PRO A 94 10.03 6.44 4.48
CA PRO A 94 11.11 6.56 3.50
C PRO A 94 12.48 6.08 4.01
N ASP A 95 12.80 6.35 5.27
CA ASP A 95 14.09 5.94 5.85
C ASP A 95 14.15 4.42 6.07
N LEU A 96 13.01 3.82 6.45
CA LEU A 96 12.91 2.36 6.56
C LEU A 96 13.05 1.69 5.18
N LEU A 97 12.45 2.24 4.15
CA LEU A 97 12.59 1.72 2.79
C LEU A 97 14.06 1.78 2.34
N LYS A 98 14.73 2.93 2.52
CA LYS A 98 16.17 3.11 2.19
C LYS A 98 17.09 2.17 2.97
N LEU A 99 16.72 1.80 4.20
CA LEU A 99 17.50 0.89 5.03
C LEU A 99 17.40 -0.57 4.54
N HIS A 100 16.24 -0.97 4.03
CA HIS A 100 15.93 -2.36 3.75
C HIS A 100 15.98 -2.73 2.27
N LEU A 101 15.69 -1.80 1.36
CA LEU A 101 15.55 -2.11 -0.06
C LEU A 101 16.84 -1.88 -0.84
N PRO A 102 17.09 -2.70 -1.89
CA PRO A 102 18.17 -2.46 -2.82
C PRO A 102 17.91 -1.16 -3.60
N LYS A 103 18.98 -0.51 -4.04
CA LYS A 103 18.88 0.71 -4.85
C LYS A 103 18.66 0.42 -6.33
N ASP A 104 19.01 -0.77 -6.79
CA ASP A 104 18.69 -1.22 -8.15
C ASP A 104 17.23 -1.67 -8.17
N ILE A 105 16.37 -0.94 -8.88
CA ILE A 105 14.96 -1.26 -9.05
C ILE A 105 14.75 -2.63 -9.70
N ASN A 106 15.68 -3.08 -10.54
CA ASN A 106 15.58 -4.37 -11.20
C ASN A 106 15.59 -5.54 -10.20
N GLU A 107 16.33 -5.41 -9.09
CA GLU A 107 16.30 -6.43 -8.04
C GLU A 107 14.90 -6.56 -7.41
N ILE A 108 14.16 -5.47 -7.33
CA ILE A 108 12.78 -5.48 -6.85
C ILE A 108 11.86 -6.07 -7.91
N PHE A 109 12.03 -5.70 -9.18
CA PHE A 109 11.21 -6.19 -10.30
C PHE A 109 11.37 -7.70 -10.56
N LEU A 110 12.51 -8.28 -10.24
CA LEU A 110 12.68 -9.75 -10.27
C LEU A 110 11.64 -10.49 -9.41
N LEU A 111 11.05 -9.82 -8.43
CA LEU A 111 10.05 -10.39 -7.55
C LEU A 111 8.61 -10.11 -7.99
N SER A 112 8.37 -9.31 -9.05
CA SER A 112 7.03 -8.87 -9.48
C SER A 112 6.08 -10.04 -9.77
N ASN A 113 6.57 -11.13 -10.35
CA ASN A 113 5.78 -12.35 -10.56
C ASN A 113 5.21 -12.92 -9.25
N SER A 114 5.96 -12.88 -8.15
CA SER A 114 5.51 -13.38 -6.85
C SER A 114 4.55 -12.41 -6.14
N MET A 115 4.45 -11.19 -6.61
CA MET A 115 3.53 -10.15 -6.10
C MET A 115 2.14 -10.27 -6.75
N ASN A 116 2.03 -10.93 -7.88
CA ASN A 116 0.74 -11.15 -8.55
C ASN A 116 0.09 -12.46 -8.10
N ASN A 117 -0.54 -12.45 -6.93
CA ASN A 117 -1.33 -13.59 -6.48
C ASN A 117 -2.78 -13.47 -6.98
N PRO A 118 -3.25 -14.36 -7.87
CA PRO A 118 -4.58 -14.25 -8.49
C PRO A 118 -5.74 -14.22 -7.51
N GLU A 119 -5.63 -14.94 -6.38
CA GLU A 119 -6.71 -14.97 -5.37
C GLU A 119 -6.86 -13.63 -4.64
N ARG A 120 -5.76 -12.88 -4.47
CA ARG A 120 -5.74 -11.56 -3.83
C ARG A 120 -5.99 -10.45 -4.83
N SER A 121 -5.42 -10.56 -6.03
CA SER A 121 -5.61 -9.58 -7.10
C SER A 121 -7.08 -9.45 -7.53
N LYS A 122 -7.87 -10.53 -7.44
CA LYS A 122 -9.33 -10.50 -7.69
C LYS A 122 -10.11 -9.56 -6.76
N ASN A 123 -9.59 -9.25 -5.58
CA ASN A 123 -10.23 -8.34 -4.64
C ASN A 123 -9.83 -6.88 -4.88
N ASN A 124 -8.93 -6.62 -5.82
CA ASN A 124 -8.59 -5.28 -6.21
C ASN A 124 -9.70 -4.67 -7.09
N ILE A 125 -9.91 -3.36 -7.02
CA ILE A 125 -10.96 -2.69 -7.79
C ILE A 125 -10.67 -2.78 -9.29
N ARG A 126 -9.45 -2.41 -9.68
CA ARG A 126 -8.97 -2.48 -11.05
C ARG A 126 -8.21 -3.78 -11.28
N GLU A 127 -8.38 -4.41 -12.43
CA GLU A 127 -7.55 -5.56 -12.84
C GLU A 127 -6.09 -5.15 -12.96
N VAL A 128 -5.20 -6.11 -12.68
CA VAL A 128 -3.77 -5.87 -12.53
C VAL A 128 -2.98 -6.90 -13.31
N ASN A 129 -2.08 -6.43 -14.15
CA ASN A 129 -1.05 -7.24 -14.82
C ASN A 129 0.34 -7.00 -14.21
N LEU A 130 1.39 -7.66 -14.70
CA LEU A 130 2.75 -7.51 -14.17
C LEU A 130 3.33 -6.12 -14.39
N GLN A 131 3.06 -5.52 -15.53
CA GLN A 131 3.54 -4.17 -15.84
C GLN A 131 2.91 -3.14 -14.90
N ASP A 132 1.61 -3.26 -14.62
CA ASP A 132 0.92 -2.41 -13.64
C ASP A 132 1.58 -2.50 -12.25
N ILE A 133 2.01 -3.70 -11.83
CA ILE A 133 2.70 -3.90 -10.54
C ILE A 133 4.05 -3.18 -10.54
N GLU A 134 4.83 -3.29 -11.59
CA GLU A 134 6.15 -2.64 -11.71
C GLU A 134 6.02 -1.11 -11.74
N GLU A 135 5.08 -0.58 -12.52
CA GLU A 135 4.77 0.85 -12.56
C GLU A 135 4.31 1.37 -11.18
N LEU A 136 3.43 0.63 -10.52
CA LEU A 136 2.92 0.97 -9.19
C LEU A 136 4.02 0.93 -8.12
N LEU A 137 4.95 -0.02 -8.20
CA LEU A 137 6.11 -0.07 -7.31
C LEU A 137 7.04 1.13 -7.54
N TYR A 138 7.37 1.40 -8.79
CA TYR A 138 8.22 2.54 -9.14
C TYR A 138 7.61 3.86 -8.64
N GLU A 139 6.33 4.07 -8.91
CA GLU A 139 5.59 5.25 -8.46
C GLU A 139 5.57 5.35 -6.93
N SER A 140 5.25 4.24 -6.24
CA SER A 140 5.16 4.22 -4.78
C SER A 140 6.48 4.57 -4.10
N LEU A 141 7.58 4.01 -4.59
CA LEU A 141 8.92 4.25 -4.06
C LEU A 141 9.37 5.70 -4.36
N THR A 142 9.15 6.17 -5.59
CA THR A 142 9.47 7.56 -5.98
C THR A 142 8.66 8.58 -5.18
N ASN A 143 7.37 8.34 -4.99
CA ASN A 143 6.48 9.17 -4.18
C ASN A 143 6.92 9.28 -2.71
N LEU A 144 7.62 8.27 -2.20
CA LEU A 144 8.20 8.24 -0.86
C LEU A 144 9.68 8.65 -0.83
N ASN A 145 10.16 9.38 -1.84
CA ASN A 145 11.53 9.89 -1.93
C ASN A 145 12.61 8.79 -1.91
N PHE A 146 12.30 7.60 -2.41
CA PHE A 146 13.30 6.58 -2.66
C PHE A 146 14.05 6.93 -3.94
N ILE A 147 15.38 6.91 -3.88
CA ILE A 147 16.24 7.26 -5.02
C ILE A 147 16.91 5.96 -5.48
N PHE A 148 16.72 5.64 -6.75
CA PHE A 148 17.38 4.53 -7.43
C PHE A 148 18.75 4.96 -7.96
N ASP A 149 19.67 4.02 -8.10
CA ASP A 149 20.99 4.22 -8.72
C ASP A 149 20.89 4.21 -10.25
#